data_a2f821c55ba3271d1506e34cdaa1aaed
#
_entry.id   a2f821c55ba3271d1506e34cdaa1aaed
#
_cell.length_a   1.000
_cell.length_b   1.000
_cell.length_c   1.000
_cell.angle_alpha   90.00
_cell.angle_beta   90.00
_cell.angle_gamma   90.00
#
_symmetry.space_group_name_H-M   'P 1'
#
loop_
_entity.id
_entity.type
_entity.pdbx_description
1 polymer ?
#
loop_
_entity_poly.entity_id
_entity_poly.type
_entity_poly.pdbx_seq_one_letter_code
_entity_poly.pdbx_strand_id
1 'polypeptide(L)'
;MATENKDKAVLHYPGGEYEMDIMHATEGNDGVVLGKFLGETGLVTFDPGYVSTGSTESKITYIDGDAGILRYRGYDIADLAENATFNEVSYLLINGELPTTDELESFNSDLRHHTLLDEDFKA
;
A
#
# COMPACT_ATOMS: atom_id res chain seq x y z
N MET A 1 -7.94 -9.30 -15.10
CA MET A 1 -7.46 -10.69 -15.15
C MET A 1 -6.12 -10.70 -14.46
N ALA A 2 -6.05 -11.32 -13.27
CA ALA A 2 -4.77 -11.50 -12.59
C ALA A 2 -3.93 -12.45 -13.43
N THR A 3 -2.75 -12.02 -13.87
CA THR A 3 -1.74 -12.88 -14.49
C THR A 3 -1.36 -13.93 -13.45
N GLU A 4 -1.63 -15.19 -13.78
CA GLU A 4 -1.19 -16.33 -12.99
C GLU A 4 0.33 -16.26 -12.84
N ASN A 5 0.79 -15.87 -11.67
CA ASN A 5 2.22 -15.75 -11.38
C ASN A 5 2.81 -17.17 -11.32
N LYS A 6 3.74 -17.47 -12.23
CA LYS A 6 4.36 -18.79 -12.36
C LYS A 6 5.62 -18.93 -11.50
N ASP A 7 6.07 -17.86 -10.87
CA ASP A 7 7.30 -17.87 -10.10
C ASP A 7 7.06 -18.42 -8.68
N LYS A 8 7.87 -19.37 -8.30
CA LYS A 8 7.80 -20.07 -7.01
C LYS A 8 9.13 -19.96 -6.28
N ALA A 9 9.05 -19.71 -4.98
CA ALA A 9 10.16 -19.94 -4.06
C ALA A 9 9.99 -21.33 -3.43
N VAL A 10 11.07 -22.08 -3.27
CA VAL A 10 11.05 -23.40 -2.63
C VAL A 10 11.94 -23.37 -1.39
N LEU A 11 11.35 -23.70 -0.24
CA LEU A 11 12.08 -23.88 1.00
C LEU A 11 12.32 -25.37 1.23
N HIS A 12 13.61 -25.78 1.32
CA HIS A 12 14.00 -27.09 1.79
C HIS A 12 14.24 -27.07 3.30
N TYR A 13 13.60 -27.96 4.03
CA TYR A 13 13.72 -28.06 5.48
C TYR A 13 13.73 -29.53 5.93
N PRO A 14 14.07 -29.87 7.17
CA PRO A 14 14.17 -31.26 7.61
C PRO A 14 12.90 -32.10 7.47
N GLY A 15 11.73 -31.44 7.34
CA GLY A 15 10.44 -32.11 7.10
C GLY A 15 10.07 -32.32 5.63
N GLY A 16 10.85 -31.75 4.68
CA GLY A 16 10.57 -31.86 3.25
C GLY A 16 10.83 -30.58 2.48
N GLU A 17 9.96 -30.31 1.53
CA GLU A 17 9.99 -29.10 0.70
C GLU A 17 8.64 -28.36 0.82
N TYR A 18 8.67 -27.04 0.80
CA TYR A 18 7.48 -26.19 0.79
C TYR A 18 7.60 -25.15 -0.31
N GLU A 19 6.61 -25.13 -1.20
CA GLU A 19 6.52 -24.15 -2.28
C GLU A 19 5.70 -22.93 -1.84
N MET A 20 6.19 -21.74 -2.16
CA MET A 20 5.56 -20.45 -1.87
C MET A 20 5.38 -19.64 -3.15
N ASP A 21 4.27 -18.95 -3.26
CA ASP A 21 4.06 -18.01 -4.35
C ASP A 21 4.93 -16.77 -4.17
N ILE A 22 5.42 -16.21 -5.27
CA ILE A 22 6.08 -14.91 -5.29
C ILE A 22 5.04 -13.86 -5.72
N MET A 23 4.86 -12.86 -4.88
CA MET A 23 4.05 -11.68 -5.17
C MET A 23 4.97 -10.58 -5.70
N HIS A 24 4.78 -10.20 -6.97
CA HIS A 24 5.55 -9.14 -7.58
C HIS A 24 5.01 -7.76 -7.18
N ALA A 25 5.88 -6.92 -6.65
CA ALA A 25 5.57 -5.54 -6.38
C ALA A 25 5.61 -4.70 -7.67
N THR A 26 4.75 -3.68 -7.77
CA THR A 26 4.86 -2.68 -8.85
C THR A 26 6.10 -1.82 -8.64
N GLU A 27 6.41 -1.51 -7.39
CA GLU A 27 7.62 -0.83 -6.93
C GLU A 27 8.08 -1.48 -5.62
N GLY A 28 9.41 -1.56 -5.42
CA GLY A 28 10.01 -2.17 -4.24
C GLY A 28 10.36 -3.64 -4.43
N ASN A 29 10.54 -4.35 -3.33
CA ASN A 29 10.94 -5.75 -3.34
C ASN A 29 9.74 -6.68 -3.51
N ASP A 30 9.92 -7.76 -4.27
CA ASP A 30 8.95 -8.83 -4.36
C ASP A 30 8.80 -9.55 -3.02
N GLY A 31 7.60 -10.05 -2.76
CA GLY A 31 7.27 -10.75 -1.51
C GLY A 31 7.08 -12.25 -1.71
N VAL A 32 7.56 -13.05 -0.75
CA VAL A 32 7.24 -14.48 -0.66
C VAL A 32 5.98 -14.66 0.20
N VAL A 33 4.97 -15.32 -0.36
CA VAL A 33 3.66 -15.47 0.30
C VAL A 33 3.70 -16.65 1.27
N LEU A 34 3.59 -16.37 2.57
CA LEU A 34 3.69 -17.39 3.63
C LEU A 34 2.34 -18.01 4.03
N GLY A 35 1.25 -17.61 3.43
CA GLY A 35 -0.14 -17.98 3.73
C GLY A 35 -0.41 -19.22 4.58
N LYS A 36 -0.07 -20.41 4.08
CA LYS A 36 -0.29 -21.69 4.77
C LYS A 36 0.96 -22.28 5.43
N PHE A 37 2.08 -21.56 5.39
CA PHE A 37 3.39 -22.03 5.81
C PHE A 37 3.39 -22.72 7.19
N LEU A 38 2.85 -22.04 8.21
CA LEU A 38 2.76 -22.61 9.55
C LEU A 38 1.95 -23.90 9.59
N GLY A 39 0.79 -23.92 8.93
CA GLY A 39 -0.11 -25.08 8.97
C GLY A 39 0.45 -26.31 8.28
N GLU A 40 1.23 -26.13 7.21
CA GLU A 40 1.76 -27.22 6.40
C GLU A 40 3.15 -27.69 6.87
N THR A 41 3.97 -26.80 7.42
CA THR A 41 5.34 -27.14 7.84
C THR A 41 5.51 -27.26 9.35
N GLY A 42 4.62 -26.66 10.15
CA GLY A 42 4.78 -26.52 11.59
C GLY A 42 5.84 -25.51 12.00
N LEU A 43 6.44 -24.80 11.04
CA LEU A 43 7.49 -23.81 11.28
C LEU A 43 6.89 -22.39 11.32
N VAL A 44 7.55 -21.49 12.04
CA VAL A 44 7.30 -20.03 12.00
C VAL A 44 8.51 -19.33 11.43
N THR A 45 8.31 -18.17 10.81
CA THR A 45 9.42 -17.28 10.47
C THR A 45 9.82 -16.47 11.71
N PHE A 46 11.12 -16.31 11.92
CA PHE A 46 11.65 -15.50 13.00
C PHE A 46 12.38 -14.29 12.40
N ASP A 47 11.74 -13.14 12.47
CA ASP A 47 12.23 -11.87 11.91
C ASP A 47 12.10 -10.75 12.97
N PRO A 48 13.08 -10.61 13.88
CA PRO A 48 13.04 -9.59 14.93
C PRO A 48 13.04 -8.18 14.33
N GLY A 49 12.00 -7.41 14.63
CA GLY A 49 11.86 -6.04 14.18
C GLY A 49 11.35 -5.88 12.73
N TYR A 50 10.87 -6.94 12.10
CA TYR A 50 10.31 -6.92 10.74
C TYR A 50 11.28 -6.36 9.69
N VAL A 51 12.55 -6.76 9.78
CA VAL A 51 13.62 -6.27 8.88
C VAL A 51 13.40 -6.70 7.43
N SER A 52 12.87 -7.92 7.24
CA SER A 52 12.63 -8.50 5.91
C SER A 52 11.21 -9.01 5.70
N THR A 53 10.27 -8.64 6.57
CA THR A 53 8.89 -9.12 6.52
C THR A 53 7.95 -8.03 6.01
N GLY A 54 7.35 -8.26 4.84
CA GLY A 54 6.22 -7.47 4.37
C GLY A 54 4.94 -7.85 5.11
N SER A 55 4.39 -6.95 5.94
CA SER A 55 3.19 -7.21 6.73
C SER A 55 1.89 -6.90 6.01
N THR A 56 1.94 -6.09 4.97
CA THR A 56 0.79 -5.65 4.19
C THR A 56 1.19 -5.17 2.81
N GLU A 57 0.19 -5.09 1.92
CA GLU A 57 0.27 -4.49 0.60
C GLU A 57 -0.36 -3.10 0.61
N SER A 58 0.27 -2.12 -0.02
CA SER A 58 -0.28 -0.77 -0.17
C SER A 58 -0.27 -0.33 -1.63
N LYS A 59 -1.40 0.22 -2.10
CA LYS A 59 -1.53 0.90 -3.40
C LYS A 59 -1.50 2.43 -3.26
N ILE A 60 -1.31 2.93 -2.04
CA ILE A 60 -1.43 4.35 -1.73
C ILE A 60 -0.07 5.02 -1.71
N THR A 61 0.90 4.40 -1.04
CA THR A 61 2.19 5.04 -0.77
C THR A 61 3.33 4.08 -1.08
N TYR A 62 4.34 4.58 -1.77
CA TYR A 62 5.67 3.96 -1.88
C TYR A 62 6.70 4.84 -1.19
N ILE A 63 7.57 4.24 -0.36
CA ILE A 63 8.65 4.91 0.34
C ILE A 63 9.93 4.10 0.17
N ASP A 64 10.98 4.76 -0.30
CA ASP A 64 12.35 4.29 -0.23
C ASP A 64 13.18 5.33 0.53
N GLY A 65 13.43 5.03 1.81
CA GLY A 65 14.14 5.96 2.70
C GLY A 65 15.62 6.10 2.36
N ASP A 66 16.24 5.07 1.79
CA ASP A 66 17.65 5.08 1.41
C ASP A 66 17.86 5.90 0.13
N ALA A 67 16.98 5.78 -0.82
CA ALA A 67 17.00 6.58 -2.04
C ALA A 67 16.34 7.96 -1.90
N GLY A 68 15.62 8.22 -0.78
CA GLY A 68 14.90 9.47 -0.56
C GLY A 68 13.67 9.61 -1.47
N ILE A 69 13.01 8.51 -1.83
CA ILE A 69 11.85 8.49 -2.72
C ILE A 69 10.58 8.35 -1.90
N LEU A 70 9.61 9.22 -2.18
CA LEU A 70 8.24 9.12 -1.67
C LEU A 70 7.26 9.36 -2.83
N ARG A 71 6.31 8.44 -3.02
CA ARG A 71 5.24 8.57 -4.01
C ARG A 71 3.88 8.30 -3.40
N TYR A 72 2.90 9.08 -3.82
CA TYR A 72 1.50 8.86 -3.52
C TYR A 72 0.75 8.45 -4.79
N ARG A 73 0.17 7.24 -4.81
CA ARG A 73 -0.53 6.67 -5.97
C ARG A 73 0.31 6.70 -7.26
N GLY A 74 1.66 6.63 -7.14
CA GLY A 74 2.60 6.70 -8.24
C GLY A 74 3.11 8.11 -8.58
N TYR A 75 2.50 9.18 -8.03
CA TYR A 75 2.96 10.55 -8.22
C TYR A 75 4.10 10.89 -7.26
N ASP A 76 5.15 11.53 -7.76
CA ASP A 76 6.27 11.97 -6.92
C ASP A 76 5.83 13.05 -5.94
N ILE A 77 6.34 12.98 -4.70
CA ILE A 77 5.95 13.93 -3.66
C ILE A 77 6.40 15.36 -3.97
N ALA A 78 7.51 15.56 -4.67
CA ALA A 78 7.98 16.88 -5.05
C ALA A 78 7.02 17.53 -6.04
N ASP A 79 6.56 16.78 -7.03
CA ASP A 79 5.57 17.27 -8.01
C ASP A 79 4.25 17.62 -7.33
N LEU A 80 3.77 16.79 -6.42
CA LEU A 80 2.54 17.08 -5.66
C LEU A 80 2.70 18.30 -4.76
N ALA A 81 3.84 18.48 -4.12
CA ALA A 81 4.10 19.61 -3.23
C ALA A 81 4.16 20.95 -3.98
N GLU A 82 4.66 20.93 -5.21
CA GLU A 82 4.77 22.15 -6.03
C GLU A 82 3.48 22.49 -6.77
N ASN A 83 2.73 21.49 -7.23
CA ASN A 83 1.68 21.68 -8.23
C ASN A 83 0.27 21.31 -7.77
N ALA A 84 0.11 20.68 -6.59
CA ALA A 84 -1.19 20.27 -6.09
C ALA A 84 -1.54 20.91 -4.76
N THR A 85 -2.84 21.18 -4.56
CA THR A 85 -3.38 21.64 -3.29
C THR A 85 -3.60 20.46 -2.32
N PHE A 86 -3.78 20.76 -1.04
CA PHE A 86 -4.09 19.75 -0.02
C PHE A 86 -5.35 18.92 -0.38
N ASN A 87 -6.38 19.57 -0.92
CA ASN A 87 -7.62 18.88 -1.27
C ASN A 87 -7.45 17.98 -2.51
N GLU A 88 -6.65 18.37 -3.49
CA GLU A 88 -6.31 17.51 -4.64
C GLU A 88 -5.53 16.27 -4.20
N VAL A 89 -4.55 16.44 -3.31
CA VAL A 89 -3.80 15.30 -2.74
C VAL A 89 -4.71 14.42 -1.89
N SER A 90 -5.62 15.00 -1.11
CA SER A 90 -6.60 14.22 -0.33
C SER A 90 -7.52 13.40 -1.25
N TYR A 91 -8.00 14.00 -2.32
CA TYR A 91 -8.79 13.31 -3.35
C TYR A 91 -8.00 12.17 -3.99
N LEU A 92 -6.76 12.42 -4.40
CA LEU A 92 -5.85 11.43 -4.97
C LEU A 92 -5.69 10.21 -4.06
N LEU A 93 -5.42 10.42 -2.78
CA LEU A 93 -5.21 9.33 -1.82
C LEU A 93 -6.46 8.47 -1.64
N ILE A 94 -7.64 9.08 -1.62
CA ILE A 94 -8.92 8.41 -1.42
C ILE A 94 -9.36 7.69 -2.70
N ASN A 95 -9.34 8.39 -3.85
CA ASN A 95 -9.94 7.93 -5.09
C ASN A 95 -8.95 7.24 -6.03
N GLY A 96 -7.65 7.49 -5.88
CA GLY A 96 -6.58 6.81 -6.64
C GLY A 96 -6.02 7.59 -7.82
N GLU A 97 -6.71 8.63 -8.28
CA GLU A 97 -6.32 9.51 -9.38
C GLU A 97 -6.50 10.98 -8.98
N LEU A 98 -5.75 11.89 -9.60
CA LEU A 98 -5.96 13.32 -9.40
C LEU A 98 -7.33 13.74 -9.96
N PRO A 99 -8.03 14.66 -9.26
CA PRO A 99 -9.35 15.09 -9.69
C PRO A 99 -9.30 15.93 -10.97
N THR A 100 -10.33 15.80 -11.79
CA THR A 100 -10.68 16.83 -12.77
C THR A 100 -11.18 18.08 -12.06
N THR A 101 -11.32 19.19 -12.79
CA THR A 101 -11.83 20.45 -12.22
C THR A 101 -13.21 20.26 -11.58
N ASP A 102 -14.13 19.57 -12.26
CA ASP A 102 -15.49 19.34 -11.79
C ASP A 102 -15.54 18.46 -10.54
N GLU A 103 -14.70 17.41 -10.50
CA GLU A 103 -14.55 16.52 -9.35
C GLU A 103 -13.98 17.25 -8.13
N LEU A 104 -12.98 18.11 -8.34
CA LEU A 104 -12.41 18.93 -7.27
C LEU A 104 -13.43 19.93 -6.72
N GLU A 105 -14.22 20.57 -7.59
CA GLU A 105 -15.28 21.49 -7.17
C GLU A 105 -16.35 20.77 -6.34
N SER A 106 -16.77 19.57 -6.78
CA SER A 106 -17.72 18.75 -6.04
C SER A 106 -17.16 18.34 -4.68
N PHE A 107 -15.93 17.83 -4.65
CA PHE A 107 -15.24 17.41 -3.41
C PHE A 107 -15.10 18.58 -2.42
N ASN A 108 -14.70 19.76 -2.90
CA ASN A 108 -14.60 20.97 -2.09
C ASN A 108 -15.96 21.45 -1.56
N SER A 109 -17.01 21.27 -2.36
CA SER A 109 -18.39 21.58 -1.94
C SER A 109 -18.83 20.66 -0.80
N ASP A 110 -18.60 19.35 -0.95
CA ASP A 110 -18.94 18.36 0.09
C ASP A 110 -18.19 18.64 1.39
N LEU A 111 -16.89 18.89 1.32
CA LEU A 111 -16.11 19.25 2.51
C LEU A 111 -16.69 20.47 3.22
N ARG A 112 -17.07 21.52 2.48
CA ARG A 112 -17.66 22.75 3.07
C ARG A 112 -19.01 22.50 3.73
N HIS A 113 -19.84 21.61 3.16
CA HIS A 113 -21.14 21.31 3.74
C HIS A 113 -21.08 20.38 4.97
N HIS A 114 -19.95 19.67 5.18
CA HIS A 114 -19.76 18.74 6.29
C HIS A 114 -18.75 19.24 7.35
N THR A 115 -18.49 20.56 7.41
CA THR A 115 -17.55 21.15 8.38
C THR A 115 -18.12 21.34 9.77
N LEU A 116 -19.44 21.26 9.94
CA LEU A 116 -20.10 21.44 11.24
C LEU A 116 -20.16 20.08 11.95
N LEU A 117 -19.64 20.10 13.19
CA LEU A 117 -19.81 18.95 14.09
C LEU A 117 -21.25 18.95 14.65
N ASP A 118 -21.83 17.74 14.76
CA ASP A 118 -23.09 17.56 15.47
C ASP A 118 -22.94 18.00 16.94
N GLU A 119 -24.00 18.60 17.50
CA GLU A 119 -23.99 19.09 18.89
C GLU A 119 -23.72 17.95 19.88
N ASP A 120 -24.12 16.71 19.56
CA ASP A 120 -23.89 15.55 20.40
C ASP A 120 -22.39 15.17 20.53
N PHE A 121 -21.53 15.69 19.65
CA PHE A 121 -20.07 15.53 19.74
C PHE A 121 -19.39 16.53 20.69
N LYS A 122 -20.11 17.50 21.18
CA LYS A 122 -19.57 18.53 22.08
C LYS A 122 -19.67 18.18 23.58
N ALA A 123 -20.18 17.00 23.90
CA ALA A 123 -20.39 16.53 25.28
C ALA A 123 -19.12 15.94 25.90
#